data_addacbadd787b6050cf88685373ba502
#
_entry.id   addacbadd787b6050cf88685373ba502
#
_cell.length_a   1.000
_cell.length_b   1.000
_cell.length_c   1.000
_cell.angle_alpha   90.00
_cell.angle_beta   90.00
_cell.angle_gamma   90.00
#
_symmetry.space_group_name_H-M   'P 1'
#
loop_
_entity.id
_entity.type
_entity.pdbx_description
1 polymer ?
#
loop_
_entity_poly.entity_id
_entity_poly.type
_entity_poly.pdbx_seq_one_letter_code
_entity_poly.pdbx_strand_id
1 'polypeptide(L)'
;MARIAGVNIPDNKHTVISLTYIFGIGRTTAQKICAATGVNPAAKIKDLSDEQVEQLRGEVTKLHTEGDLRREINMNIKRLMDLGCYRGLRHRRSLPVRGQRTKTNARTRKGPRKPIRK
;
A
#
# COMPACT_ATOMS: atom_id res chain seq x y z
N MET A 1 9.87 -11.82 14.21
CA MET A 1 9.40 -10.69 13.40
C MET A 1 8.35 -9.89 14.18
N ALA A 2 8.41 -8.57 14.10
CA ALA A 2 7.38 -7.74 14.71
C ALA A 2 6.12 -7.75 13.86
N ARG A 3 4.97 -7.60 14.50
CA ARG A 3 3.68 -7.58 13.82
C ARG A 3 2.99 -6.23 14.07
N ILE A 4 2.72 -5.50 13.00
CA ILE A 4 2.06 -4.19 13.04
C ILE A 4 0.95 -4.19 12.00
N ALA A 5 -0.23 -3.70 12.38
CA ALA A 5 -1.42 -3.65 11.50
C ALA A 5 -1.77 -5.03 10.90
N GLY A 6 -1.51 -6.11 11.64
CA GLY A 6 -1.75 -7.46 11.17
C GLY A 6 -0.72 -8.00 10.19
N VAL A 7 0.36 -7.26 9.95
CA VAL A 7 1.42 -7.63 9.01
C VAL A 7 2.71 -7.94 9.75
N ASN A 8 3.35 -9.04 9.41
CA ASN A 8 4.69 -9.36 9.92
C ASN A 8 5.71 -8.52 9.16
N ILE A 9 6.43 -7.66 9.86
CA ILE A 9 7.46 -6.82 9.28
C ILE A 9 8.85 -7.35 9.65
N PRO A 10 9.85 -7.21 8.77
CA PRO A 10 11.20 -7.68 9.08
C PRO A 10 11.81 -6.89 10.23
N ASP A 11 12.45 -7.60 11.17
CA ASP A 11 13.07 -6.99 12.34
C ASP A 11 14.56 -6.73 12.15
N ASN A 12 15.16 -7.24 11.08
CA ASN A 12 16.58 -7.04 10.77
C ASN A 12 16.84 -5.83 9.85
N LYS A 13 15.82 -5.06 9.53
CA LYS A 13 15.92 -3.86 8.69
C LYS A 13 15.66 -2.60 9.51
N HIS A 14 16.10 -1.45 8.98
CA HIS A 14 15.82 -0.16 9.63
C HIS A 14 14.31 0.03 9.79
N THR A 15 13.90 0.71 10.85
CA THR A 15 12.49 0.93 11.16
C THR A 15 11.75 1.58 9.99
N VAL A 16 12.36 2.59 9.35
CA VAL A 16 11.73 3.28 8.21
C VAL A 16 11.48 2.34 7.03
N ILE A 17 12.38 1.41 6.78
CA ILE A 17 12.24 0.43 5.70
C ILE A 17 11.21 -0.64 6.06
N SER A 18 11.26 -1.13 7.29
CA SER A 18 10.32 -2.17 7.76
C SER A 18 8.88 -1.69 7.72
N LEU A 19 8.61 -0.44 8.06
CA LEU A 19 7.26 0.12 8.02
C LEU A 19 6.70 0.18 6.59
N THR A 20 7.54 0.29 5.57
CA THR A 20 7.08 0.32 4.17
C THR A 20 6.52 -1.03 3.70
N TYR A 21 6.71 -2.11 4.45
CA TYR A 21 6.12 -3.41 4.13
C TYR A 21 4.61 -3.45 4.40
N ILE A 22 4.09 -2.44 5.10
CA ILE A 22 2.66 -2.31 5.36
C ILE A 22 2.03 -1.58 4.17
N PHE A 23 0.97 -2.15 3.59
CA PHE A 23 0.26 -1.54 2.48
C PHE A 23 -0.35 -0.19 2.91
N GLY A 24 -0.02 0.86 2.22
CA GLY A 24 -0.46 2.22 2.52
C GLY A 24 0.59 3.07 3.21
N ILE A 25 1.72 2.49 3.61
CA ILE A 25 2.83 3.23 4.21
C ILE A 25 4.00 3.23 3.25
N GLY A 26 4.34 4.39 2.73
CA GLY A 26 5.52 4.60 1.91
C GLY A 26 6.66 5.18 2.73
N ARG A 27 7.77 5.47 2.08
CA ARG A 27 8.98 5.97 2.71
C ARG A 27 8.74 7.27 3.50
N THR A 28 8.03 8.22 2.91
CA THR A 28 7.74 9.52 3.54
C THR A 28 6.84 9.36 4.77
N THR A 29 5.79 8.53 4.66
CA THR A 29 4.89 8.25 5.77
C THR A 29 5.64 7.55 6.90
N ALA A 30 6.52 6.60 6.58
CA ALA A 30 7.33 5.91 7.57
C ALA A 30 8.26 6.88 8.30
N GLN A 31 8.86 7.84 7.61
CA GLN A 31 9.67 8.89 8.22
C GLN A 31 8.86 9.75 9.18
N LYS A 32 7.64 10.12 8.79
CA LYS A 32 6.74 10.91 9.65
C LYS A 32 6.34 10.16 10.91
N ILE A 33 6.08 8.86 10.78
CA ILE A 33 5.76 8.00 11.94
C ILE A 33 6.93 7.95 12.90
N CYS A 34 8.13 7.75 12.40
CA CYS A 34 9.34 7.72 13.24
C CYS A 34 9.55 9.06 13.96
N ALA A 35 9.33 10.19 13.28
CA ALA A 35 9.46 11.52 13.87
C ALA A 35 8.41 11.75 14.97
N ALA A 36 7.17 11.31 14.74
CA ALA A 36 6.08 11.49 15.70
C ALA A 36 6.29 10.67 16.98
N THR A 37 6.89 9.48 16.87
CA THR A 37 7.13 8.58 18.00
C THR A 37 8.50 8.79 18.66
N GLY A 38 9.37 9.56 18.05
CA GLY A 38 10.72 9.79 18.54
C GLY A 38 11.67 8.61 18.35
N VAL A 39 11.28 7.64 17.53
CA VAL A 39 12.11 6.47 17.21
C VAL A 39 13.14 6.83 16.15
N ASN A 40 14.39 6.39 16.34
CA ASN A 40 15.43 6.58 15.34
C ASN A 40 15.08 5.76 14.08
N PRO A 41 14.89 6.39 12.92
CA PRO A 41 14.52 5.67 11.69
C PRO A 41 15.61 4.70 11.21
N ALA A 42 16.86 4.92 11.57
CA ALA A 42 17.96 4.02 11.21
C ALA A 42 18.13 2.85 12.19
N ALA A 43 17.38 2.82 13.29
CA ALA A 43 17.43 1.69 14.22
C ALA A 43 16.70 0.50 13.63
N LYS A 44 17.22 -0.69 13.89
CA LYS A 44 16.54 -1.93 13.46
C LYS A 44 15.39 -2.23 14.42
N ILE A 45 14.33 -2.82 13.90
CA ILE A 45 13.14 -3.15 14.71
C ILE A 45 13.50 -4.02 15.92
N LYS A 46 14.40 -4.97 15.76
CA LYS A 46 14.83 -5.86 16.83
C LYS A 46 15.53 -5.14 17.99
N ASP A 47 16.06 -3.95 17.74
CA ASP A 47 16.78 -3.16 18.73
C ASP A 47 15.83 -2.21 19.49
N LEU A 48 14.56 -2.14 19.11
CA LEU A 48 13.57 -1.31 19.76
C LEU A 48 12.97 -1.99 20.99
N SER A 49 12.62 -1.18 21.99
CA SER A 49 11.88 -1.69 23.17
C SER A 49 10.43 -1.96 22.80
N ASP A 50 9.74 -2.75 23.62
CA ASP A 50 8.32 -3.03 23.42
C ASP A 50 7.48 -1.77 23.45
N GLU A 51 7.84 -0.79 24.29
CA GLU A 51 7.13 0.50 24.34
C GLU A 51 7.26 1.25 23.02
N GLN A 52 8.45 1.25 22.42
CA GLN A 52 8.67 1.91 21.12
C GLN A 52 7.86 1.24 20.01
N VAL A 53 7.79 -0.09 20.00
CA VAL A 53 6.98 -0.84 19.04
C VAL A 53 5.49 -0.52 19.23
N GLU A 54 5.02 -0.41 20.45
CA GLU A 54 3.62 -0.05 20.75
C GLU A 54 3.30 1.36 20.29
N GLN A 55 4.23 2.31 20.44
CA GLN A 55 4.06 3.66 19.91
C GLN A 55 3.93 3.66 18.40
N LEU A 56 4.75 2.86 17.71
CA LEU A 56 4.66 2.70 16.25
C LEU A 56 3.30 2.13 15.85
N ARG A 57 2.83 1.12 16.56
CA ARG A 57 1.49 0.54 16.31
C ARG A 57 0.40 1.58 16.47
N GLY A 58 0.47 2.40 17.51
CA GLY A 58 -0.48 3.47 17.76
C GLY A 58 -0.55 4.48 16.64
N GLU A 59 0.60 4.89 16.10
CA GLU A 59 0.64 5.82 14.96
C GLU A 59 0.11 5.18 13.69
N VAL A 60 0.42 3.90 13.44
CA VAL A 60 -0.06 3.19 12.25
C VAL A 60 -1.58 3.04 12.27
N THR A 61 -2.18 2.81 13.44
CA THR A 61 -3.64 2.66 13.55
C THR A 61 -4.41 3.94 13.21
N LYS A 62 -3.77 5.09 13.26
CA LYS A 62 -4.40 6.38 12.87
C LYS A 62 -4.52 6.53 11.35
N LEU A 63 -3.87 5.66 10.57
CA LEU A 63 -3.83 5.73 9.12
C LEU A 63 -4.69 4.63 8.52
N HIS A 64 -5.22 4.90 7.33
CA HIS A 64 -5.88 3.85 6.53
C HIS A 64 -4.80 2.98 5.88
N THR A 65 -4.66 1.75 6.34
CA THR A 65 -3.64 0.82 5.87
C THR A 65 -4.25 -0.55 5.59
N GLU A 66 -3.52 -1.38 4.87
CA GLU A 66 -3.87 -2.78 4.58
C GLU A 66 -5.31 -2.96 4.13
N GLY A 67 -6.08 -3.80 4.80
CA GLY A 67 -7.45 -4.13 4.41
C GLY A 67 -8.37 -2.91 4.34
N ASP A 68 -8.24 -1.98 5.27
CA ASP A 68 -9.06 -0.76 5.29
C ASP A 68 -8.77 0.10 4.07
N LEU A 69 -7.50 0.28 3.71
CA LEU A 69 -7.11 1.04 2.52
C LEU A 69 -7.56 0.34 1.24
N ARG A 70 -7.37 -0.98 1.16
CA ARG A 70 -7.82 -1.75 -0.01
C ARG A 70 -9.32 -1.64 -0.19
N ARG A 71 -10.08 -1.70 0.90
CA ARG A 71 -11.53 -1.56 0.87
C ARG A 71 -11.93 -0.16 0.37
N GLU A 72 -11.27 0.88 0.86
CA GLU A 72 -11.51 2.26 0.44
C GLU A 72 -11.22 2.45 -1.05
N ILE A 73 -10.10 1.93 -1.54
CA ILE A 73 -9.75 2.00 -2.97
C ILE A 73 -10.81 1.30 -3.81
N ASN A 74 -11.23 0.11 -3.40
CA ASN A 74 -12.25 -0.66 -4.14
C ASN A 74 -13.60 0.06 -4.14
N MET A 75 -13.98 0.66 -3.03
CA MET A 75 -15.21 1.45 -2.94
C MET A 75 -15.16 2.67 -3.86
N ASN A 76 -14.01 3.36 -3.93
CA ASN A 76 -13.84 4.50 -4.81
C ASN A 76 -13.94 4.11 -6.28
N ILE A 77 -13.34 2.99 -6.65
CA ILE A 77 -13.43 2.45 -8.02
C ILE A 77 -14.88 2.07 -8.35
N LYS A 78 -15.55 1.38 -7.43
CA LYS A 78 -16.94 0.99 -7.61
C LYS A 78 -17.84 2.20 -7.79
N ARG A 79 -17.62 3.27 -7.03
CA ARG A 79 -18.38 4.51 -7.17
C ARG A 79 -18.22 5.11 -8.57
N LEU A 80 -17.00 5.11 -9.12
CA LEU A 80 -16.75 5.58 -10.48
C LEU A 80 -17.49 4.72 -11.51
N MET A 81 -17.51 3.40 -11.33
CA MET A 81 -18.24 2.48 -12.20
C MET A 81 -19.75 2.73 -12.14
N ASP A 82 -20.28 2.92 -10.94
CA ASP A 82 -21.72 3.13 -10.74
C ASP A 82 -22.16 4.47 -11.32
N LEU A 83 -21.31 5.51 -11.29
CA LEU A 83 -21.57 6.80 -11.91
C LEU A 83 -21.56 6.73 -13.44
N GLY A 84 -20.96 5.70 -14.03
CA GLY A 84 -20.88 5.56 -15.48
C GLY A 84 -19.97 6.57 -16.16
N CYS A 85 -19.06 7.23 -15.42
CA CYS A 85 -18.12 8.18 -16.00
C CYS A 85 -17.03 7.47 -16.80
N TYR A 86 -16.25 8.23 -17.59
CA TYR A 86 -15.20 7.65 -18.43
C TYR A 86 -14.19 6.84 -17.61
N ARG A 87 -13.74 7.36 -16.48
CA ARG A 87 -12.81 6.65 -15.60
C ARG A 87 -13.38 5.32 -15.12
N GLY A 88 -14.66 5.30 -14.75
CA GLY A 88 -15.35 4.09 -14.33
C GLY A 88 -15.45 3.05 -15.44
N LEU A 89 -15.73 3.48 -16.67
CA LEU A 89 -15.76 2.59 -17.83
C LEU A 89 -14.40 1.95 -18.09
N ARG A 90 -13.32 2.71 -17.93
CA ARG A 90 -11.95 2.17 -18.07
C ARG A 90 -11.66 1.11 -17.00
N HIS A 91 -12.07 1.34 -15.76
CA HIS A 91 -11.95 0.34 -14.69
C HIS A 91 -12.76 -0.91 -14.99
N ARG A 92 -13.98 -0.74 -15.47
CA ARG A 92 -14.87 -1.87 -15.80
C ARG A 92 -14.29 -2.76 -16.88
N ARG A 93 -13.59 -2.19 -17.85
CA ARG A 93 -12.99 -2.91 -18.96
C ARG A 93 -11.54 -3.33 -18.68
N SER A 94 -11.03 -3.06 -17.49
CA SER A 94 -9.62 -3.34 -17.12
C SER A 94 -8.63 -2.69 -18.07
N LEU A 95 -8.88 -1.44 -18.41
CA LEU A 95 -8.02 -0.64 -19.30
C LEU A 95 -7.34 0.48 -18.50
N PRO A 96 -6.20 1.01 -19.00
CA PRO A 96 -5.55 2.13 -18.34
C PRO A 96 -6.48 3.34 -18.24
N VAL A 97 -6.44 4.02 -17.10
CA VAL A 97 -7.35 5.12 -16.77
C VAL A 97 -6.77 6.48 -17.12
N ARG A 98 -5.44 6.60 -17.19
CA ARG A 98 -4.73 7.88 -17.32
C ARG A 98 -4.29 8.20 -18.76
N GLY A 99 -5.06 7.78 -19.76
CA GLY A 99 -4.78 8.10 -21.14
C GLY A 99 -3.58 7.39 -21.74
N GLN A 100 -3.15 6.30 -21.16
CA GLN A 100 -2.01 5.52 -21.62
C GLN A 100 -2.36 4.76 -22.90
N ARG A 101 -1.33 4.47 -23.66
CA ARG A 101 -1.47 3.72 -24.91
C ARG A 101 -1.90 2.29 -24.65
N THR A 102 -2.91 1.79 -25.38
CA THR A 102 -3.44 0.44 -25.21
C THR A 102 -3.07 -0.50 -26.36
N LYS A 103 -2.60 0.05 -27.48
CA LYS A 103 -2.31 -0.71 -28.70
C LYS A 103 -1.16 -1.70 -28.51
N THR A 104 -0.18 -1.38 -27.67
CA THR A 104 1.03 -2.20 -27.52
C THR A 104 1.14 -2.83 -26.13
N ASN A 105 1.38 -2.04 -25.11
CA ASN A 105 1.66 -2.50 -23.76
C ASN A 105 0.39 -2.45 -22.88
N ALA A 106 0.43 -1.84 -21.73
CA ALA A 106 -0.65 -1.78 -20.73
C ALA A 106 -0.90 -3.13 -20.03
N ARG A 107 0.15 -3.92 -19.86
CA ARG A 107 0.02 -5.27 -19.26
C ARG A 107 -0.41 -5.25 -17.80
N THR A 108 -0.06 -4.21 -17.04
CA THR A 108 -0.45 -4.10 -15.64
C THR A 108 -1.98 -4.14 -15.47
N ARG A 109 -2.71 -3.47 -16.36
CA ARG A 109 -4.18 -3.45 -16.32
C ARG A 109 -4.80 -4.61 -17.07
N LYS A 110 -4.26 -4.93 -18.26
CA LYS A 110 -4.79 -6.00 -19.10
C LYS A 110 -4.41 -7.40 -18.61
N GLY A 111 -3.36 -7.49 -17.81
CA GLY A 111 -2.80 -8.77 -17.40
C GLY A 111 -1.81 -9.34 -18.40
N PRO A 112 -1.21 -10.49 -18.12
CA PRO A 112 -0.28 -11.15 -19.02
C PRO A 112 -0.95 -11.51 -20.34
N ARG A 113 -0.14 -11.55 -21.41
CA ARG A 113 -0.65 -12.00 -22.72
C ARG A 113 -1.11 -13.44 -22.63
N LYS A 114 -2.28 -13.70 -23.18
CA LYS A 114 -2.81 -15.07 -23.25
C LYS A 114 -2.28 -15.76 -24.49
N PRO A 115 -1.91 -17.06 -24.41
CA PRO A 115 -1.52 -17.81 -25.59
C PRO A 115 -2.68 -17.90 -26.60
N ILE A 116 -2.35 -17.82 -27.87
CA ILE A 116 -3.34 -18.03 -28.92
C ILE A 116 -3.63 -19.53 -29.02
N ARG A 117 -4.87 -19.90 -28.84
CA ARG A 117 -5.31 -21.29 -29.02
C ARG A 117 -5.76 -21.49 -30.46
N LYS A 118 -5.17 -22.47 -31.09
CA LYS A 118 -5.60 -22.90 -32.43
C LYS A 118 -6.54 -24.10 -32.35
#